data_02703268a62561834084ae1b2fd55837
#
_entry.id   02703268a62561834084ae1b2fd55837
#
_cell.length_a   1.000
_cell.length_b   1.000
_cell.length_c   1.000
_cell.angle_alpha   90.00
_cell.angle_beta   90.00
_cell.angle_gamma   90.00
#
_symmetry.space_group_name_H-M   'P 1'
#
loop_
_entity.id
_entity.type
_entity.pdbx_description
1 polymer ?
#
loop_
_entity_poly.entity_id
_entity_poly.type
_entity_poly.pdbx_seq_one_letter_code
_entity_poly.pdbx_strand_id
1 'polypeptide(L)'
;MTVILMNNVIALIVAFFIMFTYKISYAGSAYSRKFNISIGSITIITAMIMSIISNNIALSLGMVGALSIIRFRTAVKDVRDATYIFWAIAAGIGCGVSQYALIVIGSAFLLLFLIITRKGFTSCNKLLVVQGKPECLHKTEAAVDTFFAGKVHASMRNVTENSFELVYSIGEGILYKAAKENQMDISEKLIKIDGVKRVNIVDQKDELSQ
;
A
#
# COMPACT_ATOMS: atom_id res chain seq x y z
N MET A 1 11.07 -24.64 29.68
CA MET A 1 11.49 -23.25 29.60
C MET A 1 12.30 -22.94 28.34
N THR A 2 13.26 -23.75 27.96
CA THR A 2 14.05 -23.64 26.72
C THR A 2 13.22 -23.61 25.44
N VAL A 3 12.19 -24.46 25.32
CA VAL A 3 11.31 -24.49 24.13
C VAL A 3 10.52 -23.16 23.95
N ILE A 4 9.98 -22.63 25.05
CA ILE A 4 9.23 -21.36 25.00
C ILE A 4 10.15 -20.21 24.56
N LEU A 5 11.38 -20.17 25.07
CA LEU A 5 12.36 -19.17 24.69
C LEU A 5 12.75 -19.33 23.22
N MET A 6 12.96 -20.55 22.75
CA MET A 6 13.27 -20.85 21.36
C MET A 6 12.12 -20.44 20.42
N ASN A 7 10.86 -20.74 20.78
CA ASN A 7 9.67 -20.33 20.02
C ASN A 7 9.59 -18.81 19.86
N ASN A 8 9.85 -18.06 20.93
CA ASN A 8 9.82 -16.59 20.89
C ASN A 8 10.99 -16.00 20.08
N VAL A 9 12.18 -16.58 20.16
CA VAL A 9 13.32 -16.15 19.35
C VAL A 9 13.04 -16.39 17.86
N ILE A 10 12.48 -17.55 17.50
CA ILE A 10 12.10 -17.86 16.12
C ILE A 10 10.97 -16.93 15.67
N ALA A 11 9.98 -16.67 16.52
CA ALA A 11 8.91 -15.71 16.22
C ALA A 11 9.46 -14.30 15.94
N LEU A 12 10.48 -13.87 16.67
CA LEU A 12 11.15 -12.58 16.44
C LEU A 12 11.85 -12.56 15.06
N ILE A 13 12.55 -13.62 14.69
CA ILE A 13 13.20 -13.74 13.37
C ILE A 13 12.16 -13.69 12.25
N VAL A 14 11.07 -14.43 12.38
CA VAL A 14 9.97 -14.46 11.42
C VAL A 14 9.28 -13.09 11.35
N ALA A 15 9.08 -12.42 12.47
CA ALA A 15 8.54 -11.06 12.51
C ALA A 15 9.40 -10.08 11.71
N PHE A 16 10.72 -10.10 11.89
CA PHE A 16 11.63 -9.28 11.09
C PHE A 16 11.57 -9.62 9.60
N PHE A 17 11.45 -10.90 9.26
CA PHE A 17 11.31 -11.33 7.86
C PHE A 17 10.03 -10.77 7.22
N ILE A 18 8.88 -10.85 7.92
CA ILE A 18 7.61 -10.30 7.45
C ILE A 18 7.69 -8.76 7.32
N MET A 19 8.27 -8.07 8.32
CA MET A 19 8.47 -6.63 8.28
C MET A 19 9.36 -6.18 7.11
N PHE A 20 10.39 -6.95 6.81
CA PHE A 20 11.29 -6.69 5.68
C PHE A 20 10.56 -6.88 4.34
N THR A 21 9.76 -7.95 4.23
CA THR A 21 8.94 -8.23 3.04
C THR A 21 7.91 -7.11 2.81
N TYR A 22 7.25 -6.65 3.87
CA TYR A 22 6.32 -5.52 3.80
C TYR A 22 7.02 -4.26 3.28
N LYS A 23 8.19 -3.93 3.82
CA LYS A 23 8.96 -2.76 3.37
C LYS A 23 9.35 -2.82 1.89
N ILE A 24 9.70 -4.02 1.37
CA ILE A 24 10.05 -4.20 -0.05
C ILE A 24 8.81 -4.16 -0.93
N SER A 25 7.70 -4.71 -0.47
CA SER A 25 6.45 -4.79 -1.23
C SER A 25 5.79 -3.43 -1.41
N TYR A 26 5.93 -2.55 -0.42
CA TYR A 26 5.39 -1.19 -0.46
C TYR A 26 6.48 -0.21 -0.89
N ALA A 27 6.36 0.34 -2.09
CA ALA A 27 7.24 1.39 -2.61
C ALA A 27 6.57 2.77 -2.47
N GLY A 28 7.31 3.78 -2.02
CA GLY A 28 6.86 5.18 -2.00
C GLY A 28 5.94 5.56 -0.83
N SER A 29 4.94 6.39 -1.10
CA SER A 29 4.08 7.03 -0.10
C SER A 29 3.09 6.10 0.62
N ALA A 30 2.88 4.88 0.10
CA ALA A 30 1.98 3.89 0.70
C ALA A 30 2.57 3.15 1.91
N TYR A 31 3.90 3.23 2.14
CA TYR A 31 4.54 2.57 3.27
C TYR A 31 4.23 3.24 4.59
N SER A 32 3.64 2.53 5.53
CA SER A 32 3.41 2.99 6.90
C SER A 32 4.37 2.34 7.89
N ARG A 33 5.30 3.13 8.45
CA ARG A 33 6.24 2.65 9.48
C ARG A 33 5.52 2.17 10.74
N LYS A 34 4.45 2.85 11.13
CA LYS A 34 3.66 2.48 12.32
C LYS A 34 3.00 1.12 12.12
N PHE A 35 2.40 0.89 10.95
CA PHE A 35 1.78 -0.37 10.61
C PHE A 35 2.80 -1.52 10.52
N ASN A 36 3.98 -1.29 9.96
CA ASN A 36 5.04 -2.29 9.87
C ASN A 36 5.49 -2.77 11.26
N ILE A 37 5.63 -1.86 12.23
CA ILE A 37 5.95 -2.23 13.62
C ILE A 37 4.79 -3.04 14.24
N SER A 38 3.54 -2.69 13.94
CA SER A 38 2.37 -3.41 14.44
C SER A 38 2.33 -4.85 13.93
N ILE A 39 2.67 -5.11 12.66
CA ILE A 39 2.77 -6.47 12.10
C ILE A 39 3.76 -7.32 12.90
N GLY A 40 4.97 -6.81 13.14
CA GLY A 40 5.98 -7.52 13.94
C GLY A 40 5.50 -7.80 15.37
N SER A 41 4.86 -6.82 16.00
CA SER A 41 4.28 -6.97 17.35
C SER A 41 3.19 -8.03 17.39
N ILE A 42 2.30 -8.07 16.39
CA ILE A 42 1.24 -9.08 16.27
C ILE A 42 1.84 -10.49 16.21
N THR A 43 2.88 -10.70 15.40
CA THR A 43 3.55 -12.00 15.28
C THR A 43 4.06 -12.50 16.64
N ILE A 44 4.75 -11.64 17.38
CA ILE A 44 5.32 -11.99 18.69
C ILE A 44 4.23 -12.25 19.72
N ILE A 45 3.23 -11.38 19.81
CA ILE A 45 2.11 -11.51 20.73
C ILE A 45 1.35 -12.82 20.47
N THR A 46 1.09 -13.14 19.20
CA THR A 46 0.37 -14.35 18.82
C THR A 46 1.18 -15.60 19.18
N ALA A 47 2.51 -15.59 18.98
CA ALA A 47 3.38 -16.71 19.40
C ALA A 47 3.37 -16.90 20.91
N MET A 48 3.39 -15.82 21.69
CA MET A 48 3.27 -15.88 23.16
C MET A 48 1.93 -16.47 23.58
N ILE A 49 0.82 -15.98 23.01
CA ILE A 49 -0.53 -16.48 23.28
C ILE A 49 -0.61 -17.97 23.00
N MET A 50 -0.14 -18.41 21.81
CA MET A 50 -0.18 -19.82 21.42
C MET A 50 0.70 -20.71 22.30
N SER A 51 1.85 -20.22 22.76
CA SER A 51 2.70 -20.97 23.71
C SER A 51 2.01 -21.21 25.06
N ILE A 52 1.10 -20.33 25.46
CA ILE A 52 0.29 -20.48 26.68
C ILE A 52 -0.87 -21.45 26.45
N ILE A 53 -1.53 -21.34 25.31
CA ILE A 53 -2.75 -22.12 24.98
C ILE A 53 -2.43 -23.57 24.66
N SER A 54 -1.30 -23.85 24.01
CA SER A 54 -0.97 -25.16 23.43
C SER A 54 -0.99 -26.33 24.45
N ASN A 55 -0.89 -26.03 25.74
CA ASN A 55 -0.85 -27.04 26.80
C ASN A 55 -2.14 -27.14 27.65
N ASN A 56 -3.17 -26.32 27.35
CA ASN A 56 -4.38 -26.31 28.19
C ASN A 56 -5.65 -25.93 27.40
N ILE A 57 -6.50 -26.92 27.16
CA ILE A 57 -7.75 -26.77 26.38
C ILE A 57 -8.73 -25.78 27.04
N ALA A 58 -8.83 -25.79 28.36
CA ALA A 58 -9.72 -24.85 29.06
C ALA A 58 -9.29 -23.40 28.88
N LEU A 59 -7.97 -23.17 28.85
CA LEU A 59 -7.39 -21.84 28.63
C LEU A 59 -7.58 -21.38 27.19
N SER A 60 -7.53 -22.31 26.21
CA SER A 60 -7.82 -21.98 24.82
C SER A 60 -9.25 -21.48 24.61
N LEU A 61 -10.22 -22.14 25.23
CA LEU A 61 -11.63 -21.76 25.14
C LEU A 61 -11.88 -20.40 25.79
N GLY A 62 -11.28 -20.17 26.97
CA GLY A 62 -11.34 -18.87 27.65
C GLY A 62 -10.73 -17.72 26.86
N MET A 63 -9.59 -17.97 26.19
CA MET A 63 -8.91 -16.96 25.37
C MET A 63 -9.70 -16.59 24.11
N VAL A 64 -10.32 -17.57 23.43
CA VAL A 64 -11.23 -17.31 22.30
C VAL A 64 -12.39 -16.41 22.75
N GLY A 65 -12.97 -16.70 23.91
CA GLY A 65 -14.01 -15.85 24.51
C GLY A 65 -13.51 -14.42 24.80
N ALA A 66 -12.34 -14.28 25.39
CA ALA A 66 -11.74 -12.97 25.69
C ALA A 66 -11.42 -12.16 24.43
N LEU A 67 -10.84 -12.81 23.38
CA LEU A 67 -10.53 -12.15 22.12
C LEU A 67 -11.79 -11.73 21.33
N SER A 68 -12.91 -12.42 21.49
CA SER A 68 -14.16 -12.08 20.83
C SER A 68 -14.79 -10.75 21.34
N ILE A 69 -14.40 -10.30 22.54
CA ILE A 69 -14.84 -9.04 23.13
C ILE A 69 -14.08 -7.84 22.53
N ILE A 70 -12.88 -8.08 21.97
CA ILE A 70 -12.05 -7.03 21.40
C ILE A 70 -12.62 -6.62 20.05
N ARG A 71 -13.32 -5.48 20.04
CA ARG A 71 -13.86 -4.89 18.82
C ARG A 71 -12.90 -3.84 18.27
N PHE A 72 -12.29 -4.12 17.12
CA PHE A 72 -11.55 -3.11 16.36
C PHE A 72 -12.55 -2.14 15.70
N ARG A 73 -12.47 -0.86 16.06
CA ARG A 73 -13.32 0.19 15.47
C ARG A 73 -12.72 0.85 14.23
N THR A 74 -11.45 0.60 13.95
CA THR A 74 -10.75 1.16 12.80
C THR A 74 -10.75 0.17 11.65
N ALA A 75 -11.32 0.56 10.51
CA ALA A 75 -11.24 -0.23 9.29
C ALA A 75 -9.78 -0.27 8.79
N VAL A 76 -9.34 -1.44 8.32
CA VAL A 76 -8.06 -1.59 7.63
C VAL A 76 -8.19 -0.87 6.30
N LYS A 77 -7.42 0.20 6.08
CA LYS A 77 -7.54 1.07 4.90
C LYS A 77 -7.18 0.36 3.59
N ASP A 78 -6.20 -0.54 3.61
CA ASP A 78 -5.75 -1.27 2.42
C ASP A 78 -6.01 -2.78 2.61
N VAL A 79 -6.61 -3.41 1.61
CA VAL A 79 -6.87 -4.86 1.59
C VAL A 79 -5.57 -5.66 1.72
N ARG A 80 -4.47 -5.15 1.20
CA ARG A 80 -3.14 -5.77 1.33
C ARG A 80 -2.62 -5.76 2.76
N ASP A 81 -2.90 -4.72 3.52
CA ASP A 81 -2.53 -4.65 4.92
C ASP A 81 -3.18 -5.78 5.73
N ALA A 82 -4.44 -6.12 5.41
CA ALA A 82 -5.11 -7.27 5.99
C ALA A 82 -4.36 -8.59 5.70
N THR A 83 -3.83 -8.79 4.49
CA THR A 83 -3.03 -9.97 4.15
C THR A 83 -1.79 -10.10 5.02
N TYR A 84 -1.08 -9.01 5.27
CA TYR A 84 0.08 -9.01 6.17
C TYR A 84 -0.29 -9.26 7.63
N ILE A 85 -1.44 -8.76 8.10
CA ILE A 85 -1.96 -9.05 9.43
C ILE A 85 -2.24 -10.56 9.58
N PHE A 86 -2.96 -11.16 8.62
CA PHE A 86 -3.25 -12.59 8.65
C PHE A 86 -1.99 -13.45 8.56
N TRP A 87 -1.01 -13.03 7.76
CA TRP A 87 0.29 -13.71 7.71
C TRP A 87 1.01 -13.66 9.06
N ALA A 88 1.07 -12.50 9.69
CA ALA A 88 1.67 -12.28 11.00
C ALA A 88 1.02 -13.18 12.08
N ILE A 89 -0.31 -13.26 12.07
CA ILE A 89 -1.07 -14.13 12.99
C ILE A 89 -0.75 -15.60 12.73
N ALA A 90 -0.83 -16.06 11.47
CA ALA A 90 -0.56 -17.46 11.12
C ALA A 90 0.88 -17.87 11.46
N ALA A 91 1.85 -17.01 11.18
CA ALA A 91 3.24 -17.24 11.53
C ALA A 91 3.46 -17.28 13.04
N GLY A 92 2.82 -16.39 13.80
CA GLY A 92 2.86 -16.40 15.26
C GLY A 92 2.27 -17.68 15.85
N ILE A 93 1.11 -18.11 15.35
CA ILE A 93 0.49 -19.39 15.77
C ILE A 93 1.46 -20.55 15.54
N GLY A 94 2.01 -20.67 14.34
CA GLY A 94 2.92 -21.76 14.01
C GLY A 94 4.20 -21.76 14.84
N CYS A 95 4.77 -20.57 15.15
CA CYS A 95 5.91 -20.46 16.07
C CYS A 95 5.55 -20.93 17.48
N GLY A 96 4.37 -20.52 17.99
CA GLY A 96 3.92 -20.88 19.33
C GLY A 96 3.69 -22.37 19.54
N VAL A 97 3.30 -23.10 18.48
CA VAL A 97 3.12 -24.57 18.52
C VAL A 97 4.32 -25.36 17.98
N SER A 98 5.47 -24.69 17.77
CA SER A 98 6.72 -25.32 17.30
C SER A 98 6.63 -25.96 15.90
N GLN A 99 5.69 -25.51 15.05
CA GLN A 99 5.50 -25.99 13.67
C GLN A 99 6.33 -25.17 12.66
N TYR A 100 7.64 -25.14 12.83
CA TYR A 100 8.53 -24.27 12.05
C TYR A 100 8.56 -24.61 10.56
N ALA A 101 8.50 -25.90 10.20
CA ALA A 101 8.50 -26.33 8.80
C ALA A 101 7.29 -25.78 8.04
N LEU A 102 6.11 -25.80 8.67
CA LEU A 102 4.88 -25.25 8.09
C LEU A 102 4.98 -23.76 7.85
N ILE A 103 5.58 -23.00 8.80
CA ILE A 103 5.75 -21.55 8.67
C ILE A 103 6.69 -21.23 7.51
N VAL A 104 7.84 -21.93 7.42
CA VAL A 104 8.83 -21.68 6.36
C VAL A 104 8.21 -21.96 4.99
N ILE A 105 7.58 -23.11 4.82
CA ILE A 105 6.95 -23.49 3.55
C ILE A 105 5.80 -22.52 3.20
N GLY A 106 4.89 -22.27 4.13
CA GLY A 106 3.75 -21.38 3.91
C GLY A 106 4.18 -19.94 3.60
N SER A 107 5.18 -19.44 4.34
CA SER A 107 5.73 -18.10 4.09
C SER A 107 6.44 -18.00 2.75
N ALA A 108 7.12 -19.04 2.30
CA ALA A 108 7.77 -19.08 0.98
C ALA A 108 6.73 -19.02 -0.15
N PHE A 109 5.65 -19.80 -0.06
CA PHE A 109 4.55 -19.75 -1.04
C PHE A 109 3.87 -18.39 -1.08
N LEU A 110 3.57 -17.82 0.09
CA LEU A 110 2.91 -16.51 0.17
C LEU A 110 3.80 -15.39 -0.35
N LEU A 111 5.10 -15.44 -0.04
CA LEU A 111 6.06 -14.48 -0.58
C LEU A 111 6.16 -14.58 -2.10
N LEU A 112 6.24 -15.80 -2.65
CA LEU A 112 6.25 -16.04 -4.10
C LEU A 112 5.00 -15.45 -4.75
N PHE A 113 3.83 -15.71 -4.18
CA PHE A 113 2.55 -15.17 -4.64
C PHE A 113 2.54 -13.64 -4.64
N LEU A 114 2.98 -13.01 -3.54
CA LEU A 114 3.05 -11.54 -3.42
C LEU A 114 4.02 -10.91 -4.43
N ILE A 115 5.16 -11.56 -4.70
CA ILE A 115 6.12 -11.07 -5.70
C ILE A 115 5.53 -11.14 -7.11
N ILE A 116 4.86 -12.25 -7.46
CA ILE A 116 4.22 -12.41 -8.78
C ILE A 116 3.13 -11.36 -8.97
N THR A 117 2.31 -11.14 -7.93
CA THR A 117 1.17 -10.22 -7.98
C THR A 117 1.60 -8.75 -7.85
N ARG A 118 2.84 -8.46 -7.43
CA ARG A 118 3.35 -7.10 -7.21
C ARG A 118 3.17 -6.18 -8.43
N LYS A 119 3.34 -6.68 -9.64
CA LYS A 119 3.22 -5.88 -10.89
C LYS A 119 1.83 -5.30 -11.12
N GLY A 120 0.78 -5.91 -10.55
CA GLY A 120 -0.61 -5.44 -10.67
C GLY A 120 -0.99 -4.34 -9.68
N PHE A 121 -0.23 -4.15 -8.61
CA PHE A 121 -0.60 -3.28 -7.49
C PHE A 121 0.23 -2.00 -7.34
N THR A 122 1.27 -1.81 -8.16
CA THR A 122 2.12 -0.61 -8.08
C THR A 122 1.59 0.51 -8.98
N SER A 123 0.34 0.89 -8.83
CA SER A 123 -0.18 2.14 -9.39
C SER A 123 -0.04 3.24 -8.34
N CYS A 124 1.19 3.74 -8.11
CA CYS A 124 1.35 5.09 -7.58
C CYS A 124 0.87 6.03 -8.69
N ASN A 125 -0.42 6.33 -8.71
CA ASN A 125 -0.97 7.30 -9.63
C ASN A 125 -0.73 8.70 -9.05
N LYS A 126 -0.15 9.57 -9.86
CA LYS A 126 -0.10 11.01 -9.59
C LYS A 126 -1.27 11.66 -10.31
N LEU A 127 -1.94 12.56 -9.61
CA LEU A 127 -3.00 13.35 -10.19
C LEU A 127 -2.38 14.66 -10.72
N LEU A 128 -2.43 14.86 -12.04
CA LEU A 128 -2.13 16.14 -12.65
C LEU A 128 -3.43 16.93 -12.74
N VAL A 129 -3.51 18.01 -11.98
CA VAL A 129 -4.65 18.91 -11.95
C VAL A 129 -4.28 20.19 -12.68
N VAL A 130 -5.01 20.54 -13.73
CA VAL A 130 -4.81 21.73 -14.52
C VAL A 130 -6.06 22.60 -14.49
N GLN A 131 -5.89 23.86 -14.10
CA GLN A 131 -6.97 24.84 -14.04
C GLN A 131 -6.63 26.05 -14.92
N GLY A 132 -7.60 26.52 -15.69
CA GLY A 132 -7.41 27.66 -16.58
C GLY A 132 -8.71 28.26 -17.08
N LYS A 133 -8.60 29.19 -18.04
CA LYS A 133 -9.74 29.80 -18.75
C LYS A 133 -10.28 28.81 -19.79
N PRO A 134 -11.60 28.81 -20.09
CA PRO A 134 -12.21 27.89 -21.06
C PRO A 134 -11.60 27.97 -22.46
N GLU A 135 -11.11 29.14 -22.85
CA GLU A 135 -10.52 29.40 -24.18
C GLU A 135 -9.26 28.55 -24.46
N CYS A 136 -8.49 28.19 -23.42
CA CYS A 136 -7.27 27.40 -23.57
C CYS A 136 -7.47 25.89 -23.33
N LEU A 137 -8.70 25.42 -23.09
CA LEU A 137 -9.01 24.03 -22.79
C LEU A 137 -8.44 23.06 -23.84
N HIS A 138 -8.79 23.25 -25.11
CA HIS A 138 -8.34 22.39 -26.21
C HIS A 138 -6.81 22.40 -26.42
N LYS A 139 -6.19 23.57 -26.21
CA LYS A 139 -4.72 23.68 -26.29
C LYS A 139 -4.05 22.91 -25.15
N THR A 140 -4.64 22.94 -23.97
CA THR A 140 -4.14 22.21 -22.79
C THR A 140 -4.29 20.71 -22.97
N GLU A 141 -5.46 20.24 -23.46
CA GLU A 141 -5.69 18.82 -23.77
C GLU A 141 -4.68 18.32 -24.82
N ALA A 142 -4.53 19.04 -25.93
CA ALA A 142 -3.58 18.67 -26.98
C ALA A 142 -2.12 18.67 -26.50
N ALA A 143 -1.75 19.58 -25.61
CA ALA A 143 -0.41 19.61 -25.01
C ALA A 143 -0.15 18.41 -24.11
N VAL A 144 -1.13 17.99 -23.31
CA VAL A 144 -1.06 16.78 -22.48
C VAL A 144 -0.98 15.54 -23.34
N ASP A 145 -1.85 15.39 -24.33
CA ASP A 145 -1.86 14.25 -25.25
C ASP A 145 -0.54 14.11 -26.01
N THR A 146 0.01 15.23 -26.49
CA THR A 146 1.32 15.22 -27.15
C THR A 146 2.44 14.83 -26.19
N PHE A 147 2.41 15.32 -24.95
CA PHE A 147 3.46 15.05 -23.96
C PHE A 147 3.49 13.58 -23.53
N PHE A 148 2.33 12.97 -23.39
CA PHE A 148 2.20 11.56 -22.98
C PHE A 148 1.95 10.59 -24.15
N ALA A 149 2.05 11.06 -25.39
CA ALA A 149 1.81 10.27 -26.62
C ALA A 149 0.46 9.52 -26.59
N GLY A 150 -0.60 10.16 -26.12
CA GLY A 150 -1.95 9.60 -26.06
C GLY A 150 -2.16 8.48 -25.01
N LYS A 151 -1.20 8.27 -24.11
CA LYS A 151 -1.27 7.18 -23.09
C LYS A 151 -2.02 7.58 -21.80
N VAL A 152 -2.43 8.82 -21.69
CA VAL A 152 -3.08 9.35 -20.49
C VAL A 152 -4.40 10.01 -20.89
N HIS A 153 -5.49 9.59 -20.24
CA HIS A 153 -6.81 10.17 -20.45
C HIS A 153 -7.26 10.95 -19.22
N ALA A 154 -8.06 11.99 -19.45
CA ALA A 154 -8.62 12.77 -18.37
C ALA A 154 -9.59 11.89 -17.55
N SER A 155 -9.32 11.78 -16.25
CA SER A 155 -10.18 11.09 -15.29
C SER A 155 -11.37 11.94 -14.87
N MET A 156 -11.19 13.27 -14.90
CA MET A 156 -12.23 14.24 -14.59
C MET A 156 -12.07 15.47 -15.48
N ARG A 157 -13.17 15.94 -16.01
CA ARG A 157 -13.25 17.19 -16.79
C ARG A 157 -14.41 18.02 -16.25
N ASN A 158 -14.08 19.13 -15.65
CA ASN A 158 -15.06 20.08 -15.14
C ASN A 158 -14.88 21.40 -15.89
N VAL A 159 -15.93 21.90 -16.53
CA VAL A 159 -15.90 23.13 -17.32
C VAL A 159 -17.05 24.02 -16.86
N THR A 160 -16.70 25.23 -16.44
CA THR A 160 -17.63 26.30 -16.06
C THR A 160 -17.48 27.46 -17.02
N GLU A 161 -18.38 28.42 -17.01
CA GLU A 161 -18.31 29.63 -17.88
C GLU A 161 -16.98 30.40 -17.74
N ASN A 162 -16.40 30.42 -16.53
CA ASN A 162 -15.23 31.24 -16.21
C ASN A 162 -13.92 30.44 -16.03
N SER A 163 -13.99 29.11 -15.94
CA SER A 163 -12.83 28.25 -15.68
C SER A 163 -13.05 26.81 -16.12
N PHE A 164 -11.95 26.09 -16.38
CA PHE A 164 -11.96 24.66 -16.49
C PHE A 164 -11.02 24.03 -15.47
N GLU A 165 -11.28 22.78 -15.13
CA GLU A 165 -10.42 21.91 -14.34
C GLU A 165 -10.34 20.55 -15.01
N LEU A 166 -9.11 20.14 -15.33
CA LEU A 166 -8.79 18.83 -15.87
C LEU A 166 -7.98 18.05 -14.84
N VAL A 167 -8.37 16.80 -14.58
CA VAL A 167 -7.64 15.90 -13.71
C VAL A 167 -7.25 14.66 -14.50
N TYR A 168 -5.95 14.40 -14.58
CA TYR A 168 -5.39 13.21 -15.22
C TYR A 168 -4.78 12.30 -14.17
N SER A 169 -5.10 11.00 -14.22
CA SER A 169 -4.44 9.99 -13.40
C SER A 169 -3.27 9.42 -14.16
N ILE A 170 -2.06 9.67 -13.69
CA ILE A 170 -0.81 9.34 -14.38
C ILE A 170 0.02 8.40 -13.51
N GLY A 171 0.36 7.22 -14.04
CA GLY A 171 1.29 6.33 -13.37
C GLY A 171 2.68 6.96 -13.26
N GLU A 172 3.34 6.86 -12.11
CA GLU A 172 4.66 7.47 -11.85
C GLU A 172 5.71 7.08 -12.93
N GLY A 173 5.66 5.83 -13.41
CA GLY A 173 6.55 5.35 -14.47
C GLY A 173 6.33 6.02 -15.83
N ILE A 174 5.09 6.41 -16.14
CA ILE A 174 4.74 7.13 -17.38
C ILE A 174 5.21 8.57 -17.27
N LEU A 175 4.99 9.21 -16.12
CA LEU A 175 5.42 10.57 -15.85
C LEU A 175 6.95 10.70 -15.98
N TYR A 176 7.70 9.80 -15.35
CA TYR A 176 9.17 9.82 -15.40
C TYR A 176 9.71 9.61 -16.83
N LYS A 177 9.14 8.65 -17.59
CA LYS A 177 9.54 8.41 -18.98
C LYS A 177 9.26 9.61 -19.87
N ALA A 178 8.05 10.18 -19.78
CA ALA A 178 7.65 11.32 -20.57
C ALA A 178 8.50 12.58 -20.25
N ALA A 179 8.81 12.82 -18.97
CA ALA A 179 9.69 13.91 -18.57
C ALA A 179 11.12 13.75 -19.13
N LYS A 180 11.64 12.50 -19.15
CA LYS A 180 12.97 12.20 -19.71
C LYS A 180 13.01 12.35 -21.22
N GLU A 181 11.96 11.92 -21.92
CA GLU A 181 11.86 12.02 -23.40
C GLU A 181 11.73 13.48 -23.86
N ASN A 182 10.95 14.28 -23.14
CA ASN A 182 10.71 15.69 -23.49
C ASN A 182 11.76 16.65 -22.88
N GLN A 183 12.69 16.19 -22.05
CA GLN A 183 13.70 17.01 -21.34
C GLN A 183 13.12 18.20 -20.56
N MET A 184 11.85 18.14 -20.21
CA MET A 184 11.11 19.20 -19.53
C MET A 184 10.01 18.61 -18.66
N ASP A 185 9.68 19.27 -17.55
CA ASP A 185 8.53 18.88 -16.74
C ASP A 185 7.23 19.33 -17.43
N ILE A 186 6.20 18.47 -17.33
CA ILE A 186 4.86 18.78 -17.85
C ILE A 186 4.30 20.07 -17.24
N SER A 187 4.57 20.33 -15.96
CA SER A 187 4.14 21.54 -15.27
C SER A 187 4.69 22.81 -15.92
N GLU A 188 5.96 22.78 -16.30
CA GLU A 188 6.61 23.91 -16.98
C GLU A 188 6.04 24.14 -18.39
N LYS A 189 5.70 23.05 -19.08
CA LYS A 189 5.11 23.15 -20.42
C LYS A 189 3.70 23.71 -20.38
N LEU A 190 2.88 23.26 -19.42
CA LEU A 190 1.48 23.67 -19.32
C LEU A 190 1.32 25.11 -18.80
N ILE A 191 2.15 25.55 -17.85
CA ILE A 191 2.05 26.91 -17.29
C ILE A 191 2.41 28.01 -18.33
N LYS A 192 3.13 27.63 -19.39
CA LYS A 192 3.46 28.55 -20.50
C LYS A 192 2.31 28.77 -21.47
N ILE A 193 1.24 27.97 -21.37
CA ILE A 193 0.04 28.16 -22.20
C ILE A 193 -0.75 29.36 -21.66
N ASP A 194 -0.95 30.35 -22.51
CA ASP A 194 -1.73 31.53 -22.15
C ASP A 194 -3.15 31.15 -21.75
N GLY A 195 -3.57 31.58 -20.55
CA GLY A 195 -4.87 31.25 -19.97
C GLY A 195 -4.84 30.09 -18.92
N VAL A 196 -3.76 29.32 -18.80
CA VAL A 196 -3.58 28.35 -17.70
C VAL A 196 -3.21 29.12 -16.43
N LYS A 197 -3.99 28.90 -15.35
CA LYS A 197 -3.81 29.59 -14.07
C LYS A 197 -3.03 28.77 -13.06
N ARG A 198 -3.21 27.45 -13.07
CA ARG A 198 -2.65 26.58 -12.07
C ARG A 198 -2.40 25.17 -12.61
N VAL A 199 -1.24 24.63 -12.29
CA VAL A 199 -0.87 23.24 -12.57
C VAL A 199 -0.35 22.63 -11.28
N ASN A 200 -0.97 21.57 -10.82
CA ASN A 200 -0.57 20.83 -9.62
C ASN A 200 -0.35 19.37 -9.96
N ILE A 201 0.71 18.78 -9.44
CA ILE A 201 0.90 17.35 -9.40
C ILE A 201 0.75 16.91 -7.94
N VAL A 202 -0.27 16.11 -7.67
CA VAL A 202 -0.59 15.63 -6.31
C VAL A 202 -0.43 14.12 -6.30
N ASP A 203 0.23 13.60 -5.27
CA ASP A 203 0.25 12.17 -5.05
C ASP A 203 -1.16 11.73 -4.66
N GLN A 204 -1.73 10.81 -5.46
CA GLN A 204 -3.01 10.19 -5.10
C GLN A 204 -2.74 9.27 -3.90
N LYS A 205 -2.83 9.84 -2.68
CA LYS A 205 -3.10 9.04 -1.50
C LYS A 205 -4.53 8.56 -1.65
N ASP A 206 -4.77 7.26 -1.46
CA ASP A 206 -6.12 6.69 -1.43
C ASP A 206 -6.93 7.33 -0.28
N GLU A 207 -7.37 8.57 -0.48
CA GLU A 207 -8.31 9.31 0.37
C GLU A 207 -9.76 9.15 -0.14
N LEU A 208 -10.06 8.04 -0.81
CA LEU A 208 -11.43 7.67 -1.15
C LEU A 208 -11.99 6.73 -0.09
N SER A 209 -12.14 7.21 1.15
CA SER A 209 -13.16 6.70 2.09
C SER A 209 -13.31 7.66 3.27
N GLN A 210 -14.07 8.70 3.07
CA GLN A 210 -14.92 9.24 4.14
C GLN A 210 -16.33 8.78 3.89
#